data_86875197f13cd74122d3534434cd2466
#
_entry.id   86875197f13cd74122d3534434cd2466
#
_cell.length_a   1.000
_cell.length_b   1.000
_cell.length_c   1.000
_cell.angle_alpha   90.00
_cell.angle_beta   90.00
_cell.angle_gamma   90.00
#
_symmetry.space_group_name_H-M   'P 1'
#
loop_
_entity.id
_entity.type
_entity.pdbx_description
1 polymer ?
#
loop_
_entity_poly.entity_id
_entity_poly.type
_entity_poly.pdbx_seq_one_letter_code
_entity_poly.pdbx_strand_id
1 'polypeptide(L)'
;DSSIMLQLMAQEARRARKKFSVLYIDLEAQYQATIDHINALIDATKDVVENWYWCALPLSLRNAVSAIQPKWICWDKNDKNKWVREYPTRREDVVLITEDSLPAGWNWFFRGMEFEEFILWFAKWFNETHGGKTAAGIGIRADESLNRFRTIINQKKERYRNYAWTTRAHCKSEILDVWNFFPLYDWRTEDDWTTVAKFDLLFNPIYELMYKNG
;
A
#
# COMPACT_ATOMS: atom_id res chain seq x y z
N ASP A 1 5.19 8.01 -5.52
CA ASP A 1 4.92 6.88 -6.43
C ASP A 1 3.50 6.31 -6.22
N SER A 2 3.21 5.68 -5.06
CA SER A 2 1.90 5.02 -4.85
C SER A 2 0.70 5.97 -4.97
N SER A 3 0.83 7.22 -4.52
CA SER A 3 -0.22 8.24 -4.68
C SER A 3 -0.44 8.63 -6.14
N ILE A 4 0.62 8.72 -6.93
CA ILE A 4 0.55 9.01 -8.36
C ILE A 4 -0.10 7.83 -9.08
N MET A 5 0.38 6.62 -8.83
CA MET A 5 -0.21 5.40 -9.40
C MET A 5 -1.70 5.30 -9.11
N LEU A 6 -2.12 5.53 -7.87
CA LEU A 6 -3.53 5.50 -7.47
C LEU A 6 -4.38 6.47 -8.29
N GLN A 7 -3.92 7.70 -8.45
CA GLN A 7 -4.66 8.72 -9.19
C GLN A 7 -4.72 8.41 -10.69
N LEU A 8 -3.64 7.90 -11.27
CA LEU A 8 -3.65 7.43 -12.67
C LEU A 8 -4.57 6.21 -12.84
N MET A 9 -4.55 5.26 -11.91
CA MET A 9 -5.50 4.15 -11.90
C MET A 9 -6.95 4.63 -11.79
N ALA A 10 -7.21 5.64 -10.96
CA ALA A 10 -8.54 6.22 -10.82
C ALA A 10 -9.01 6.86 -12.14
N GLN A 11 -8.14 7.57 -12.86
CA GLN A 11 -8.46 8.13 -14.17
C GLN A 11 -8.83 7.03 -15.18
N GLU A 12 -8.03 5.96 -15.26
CA GLU A 12 -8.31 4.84 -16.15
C GLU A 12 -9.57 4.05 -15.73
N ALA A 13 -9.81 3.90 -14.43
CA ALA A 13 -11.02 3.26 -13.91
C ALA A 13 -12.28 4.05 -14.32
N ARG A 14 -12.26 5.39 -14.22
CA ARG A 14 -13.34 6.26 -14.72
C ARG A 14 -13.58 6.07 -16.21
N ARG A 15 -12.51 6.09 -16.99
CA ARG A 15 -12.55 5.89 -18.44
C ARG A 15 -13.11 4.51 -18.81
N ALA A 16 -12.70 3.47 -18.10
CA ALA A 16 -13.14 2.10 -18.33
C ALA A 16 -14.51 1.78 -17.68
N ARG A 17 -15.08 2.70 -16.87
CA ARG A 17 -16.28 2.47 -16.05
C ARG A 17 -16.14 1.24 -15.15
N LYS A 18 -14.99 1.11 -14.52
CA LYS A 18 -14.62 0.03 -13.59
C LYS A 18 -14.34 0.60 -12.21
N LYS A 19 -14.40 -0.26 -11.21
CA LYS A 19 -13.99 0.05 -9.85
C LYS A 19 -12.83 -0.83 -9.42
N PHE A 20 -12.12 -0.42 -8.39
CA PHE A 20 -11.04 -1.18 -7.75
C PHE A 20 -11.04 -0.92 -6.24
N SER A 21 -10.32 -1.71 -5.48
CA SER A 21 -10.15 -1.51 -4.05
C SER A 21 -8.72 -1.08 -3.73
N VAL A 22 -8.54 -0.39 -2.60
CA VAL A 22 -7.25 0.10 -2.13
C VAL A 22 -6.94 -0.52 -0.78
N LEU A 23 -5.72 -1.03 -0.62
CA LEU A 23 -5.15 -1.39 0.68
C LEU A 23 -4.20 -0.29 1.12
N TYR A 24 -4.47 0.32 2.26
CA TYR A 24 -3.55 1.21 2.96
C TYR A 24 -3.15 0.60 4.30
N ILE A 25 -1.85 0.38 4.48
CA ILE A 25 -1.28 -0.12 5.73
C ILE A 25 -0.78 1.07 6.52
N ASP A 26 -1.44 1.31 7.63
CA ASP A 26 -1.13 2.41 8.53
C ASP A 26 -0.07 1.99 9.54
N LEU A 27 1.11 2.56 9.43
CA LEU A 27 2.27 2.24 10.26
C LEU A 27 2.35 3.07 11.55
N GLU A 28 1.26 3.72 11.99
CA GLU A 28 1.15 4.54 13.21
C GLU A 28 2.03 5.79 13.17
N ALA A 29 3.36 5.64 13.24
CA ALA A 29 4.32 6.74 13.32
C ALA A 29 4.50 7.46 11.97
N GLN A 30 3.44 8.10 11.51
CA GLN A 30 3.42 8.88 10.28
C GLN A 30 3.11 10.35 10.59
N TYR A 31 3.66 11.25 9.78
CA TYR A 31 3.38 12.68 9.88
C TYR A 31 1.90 12.97 9.62
N GLN A 32 1.35 13.95 10.31
CA GLN A 32 -0.05 14.40 10.11
C GLN A 32 -0.31 14.76 8.64
N ALA A 33 0.63 15.45 7.98
CA ALA A 33 0.53 15.79 6.56
C ALA A 33 0.36 14.55 5.65
N THR A 34 0.93 13.40 6.03
CA THR A 34 0.73 12.14 5.31
C THR A 34 -0.69 11.62 5.50
N ILE A 35 -1.21 11.68 6.72
CA ILE A 35 -2.59 11.26 7.02
C ILE A 35 -3.61 12.16 6.30
N ASP A 36 -3.37 13.47 6.30
CA ASP A 36 -4.21 14.45 5.59
C ASP A 36 -4.19 14.20 4.08
N HIS A 37 -3.01 13.87 3.53
CA HIS A 37 -2.87 13.51 2.12
C HIS A 37 -3.65 12.21 1.78
N ILE A 38 -3.60 11.19 2.64
CA ILE A 38 -4.38 9.96 2.44
C ILE A 38 -5.88 10.27 2.45
N ASN A 39 -6.35 11.10 3.37
CA ASN A 39 -7.75 11.52 3.40
C ASN A 39 -8.15 12.29 2.12
N ALA A 40 -7.29 13.17 1.62
CA ALA A 40 -7.53 13.87 0.36
C ALA A 40 -7.61 12.90 -0.85
N LEU A 41 -6.77 11.85 -0.87
CA LEU A 41 -6.83 10.80 -1.90
C LEU A 41 -8.12 9.99 -1.82
N ILE A 42 -8.59 9.66 -0.61
CA ILE A 42 -9.89 8.99 -0.40
C ILE A 42 -11.00 9.84 -1.02
N ASP A 43 -11.06 11.13 -0.68
CA ASP A 43 -12.08 12.06 -1.19
C ASP A 43 -12.02 12.20 -2.71
N ALA A 44 -10.82 12.25 -3.29
CA ALA A 44 -10.60 12.41 -4.72
C ALA A 44 -10.93 11.14 -5.55
N THR A 45 -11.03 9.97 -4.91
CA THR A 45 -11.20 8.69 -5.63
C THR A 45 -12.44 7.89 -5.22
N LYS A 46 -13.28 8.41 -4.33
CA LYS A 46 -14.47 7.74 -3.79
C LYS A 46 -15.49 7.27 -4.85
N ASP A 47 -15.47 7.87 -6.03
CA ASP A 47 -16.35 7.52 -7.14
C ASP A 47 -15.95 6.20 -7.84
N VAL A 48 -14.66 5.84 -7.80
CA VAL A 48 -14.09 4.66 -8.48
C VAL A 48 -13.46 3.65 -7.55
N VAL A 49 -13.17 4.01 -6.31
CA VAL A 49 -12.72 3.05 -5.30
C VAL A 49 -13.94 2.46 -4.61
N GLU A 50 -14.07 1.13 -4.70
CA GLU A 50 -15.17 0.40 -4.09
C GLU A 50 -14.96 0.21 -2.59
N ASN A 51 -13.73 -0.16 -2.19
CA ASN A 51 -13.35 -0.32 -0.80
C ASN A 51 -11.97 0.28 -0.55
N TRP A 52 -11.88 1.20 0.41
CA TRP A 52 -10.66 1.62 1.03
C TRP A 52 -10.43 0.81 2.31
N TYR A 53 -9.54 -0.18 2.25
CA TYR A 53 -9.13 -0.95 3.43
C TYR A 53 -8.01 -0.19 4.15
N TRP A 54 -8.34 0.46 5.25
CA TRP A 54 -7.38 1.14 6.11
C TRP A 54 -7.03 0.22 7.27
N CYS A 55 -5.83 -0.38 7.22
CA CYS A 55 -5.38 -1.36 8.20
C CYS A 55 -4.47 -0.71 9.24
N ALA A 56 -5.00 -0.46 10.44
CA ALA A 56 -4.26 0.00 11.61
C ALA A 56 -4.09 -1.20 12.57
N LEU A 57 -3.12 -2.05 12.27
CA LEU A 57 -2.92 -3.37 12.89
C LEU A 57 -1.58 -3.47 13.61
N PRO A 58 -1.46 -4.29 14.67
CA PRO A 58 -0.21 -4.51 15.40
C PRO A 58 0.80 -5.32 14.58
N LEU A 59 1.40 -4.66 13.58
CA LEU A 59 2.40 -5.24 12.70
C LEU A 59 3.81 -4.97 13.20
N SER A 60 4.72 -5.91 12.97
CA SER A 60 6.14 -5.78 13.28
C SER A 60 6.85 -4.96 12.21
N LEU A 61 7.48 -3.88 12.62
CA LEU A 61 8.25 -2.99 11.77
C LEU A 61 9.73 -3.04 12.14
N ARG A 62 10.60 -2.86 11.14
CA ARG A 62 12.04 -2.75 11.35
C ARG A 62 12.40 -1.35 11.82
N ASN A 63 13.21 -1.28 12.87
CA ASN A 63 13.78 -0.05 13.35
C ASN A 63 15.20 0.13 12.76
N ALA A 64 15.33 0.99 11.76
CA ALA A 64 16.59 1.22 11.06
C ALA A 64 17.63 2.00 11.91
N VAL A 65 17.18 2.67 12.97
CA VAL A 65 18.06 3.55 13.79
C VAL A 65 18.52 2.91 15.11
N SER A 66 18.03 1.73 15.46
CA SER A 66 18.41 1.07 16.71
C SER A 66 18.83 -0.38 16.51
N ALA A 67 20.09 -0.68 16.84
CA ALA A 67 20.60 -2.04 16.91
C ALA A 67 20.11 -2.79 18.17
N ILE A 68 19.78 -2.05 19.24
CA ILE A 68 19.32 -2.62 20.52
C ILE A 68 17.84 -3.03 20.42
N GLN A 69 17.04 -2.26 19.71
CA GLN A 69 15.64 -2.57 19.47
C GLN A 69 15.39 -2.57 17.95
N PRO A 70 15.77 -3.65 17.26
CA PRO A 70 15.74 -3.70 15.80
C PRO A 70 14.33 -3.82 15.23
N LYS A 71 13.33 -4.10 16.05
CA LYS A 71 11.92 -4.19 15.68
C LYS A 71 11.04 -3.52 16.71
N TRP A 72 9.90 -3.01 16.27
CA TRP A 72 8.83 -2.51 17.11
C TRP A 72 7.47 -2.89 16.50
N ILE A 73 6.43 -2.89 17.31
CA ILE A 73 5.08 -3.22 16.85
C ILE A 73 4.27 -1.93 16.86
N CYS A 74 3.80 -1.51 15.67
CA CYS A 74 2.88 -0.39 15.57
C CYS A 74 1.50 -0.79 16.09
N TRP A 75 0.71 0.18 16.51
CA TRP A 75 -0.64 -0.03 17.03
C TRP A 75 -0.73 -1.06 18.16
N ASP A 76 0.38 -1.22 18.91
CA ASP A 76 0.43 -2.13 20.04
C ASP A 76 -0.40 -1.58 21.21
N LYS A 77 -1.55 -2.22 21.50
CA LYS A 77 -2.43 -1.81 22.60
C LYS A 77 -1.79 -1.88 24.00
N ASN A 78 -0.79 -2.77 24.19
CA ASN A 78 -0.06 -2.83 25.45
C ASN A 78 0.82 -1.60 25.67
N ASP A 79 1.18 -0.93 24.60
CA ASP A 79 1.98 0.29 24.58
C ASP A 79 1.18 1.51 24.10
N LYS A 80 -0.15 1.50 24.26
CA LYS A 80 -1.03 2.58 23.78
C LYS A 80 -0.60 3.98 24.26
N ASN A 81 -0.02 4.09 25.43
CA ASN A 81 0.51 5.35 25.96
C ASN A 81 1.74 5.88 25.21
N LYS A 82 2.34 5.07 24.33
CA LYS A 82 3.50 5.43 23.47
C LYS A 82 3.07 5.71 22.03
N TRP A 83 1.81 5.53 21.68
CA TRP A 83 1.35 5.80 20.33
C TRP A 83 1.60 7.25 19.94
N VAL A 84 2.08 7.44 18.73
CA VAL A 84 2.37 8.77 18.16
C VAL A 84 1.07 9.54 17.89
N ARG A 85 -0.02 8.83 17.63
CA ARG A 85 -1.36 9.38 17.40
C ARG A 85 -2.45 8.37 17.74
N GLU A 86 -3.69 8.82 17.83
CA GLU A 86 -4.86 7.96 17.98
C GLU A 86 -5.20 7.23 16.66
N TYR A 87 -6.04 6.20 16.75
CA TYR A 87 -6.60 5.56 15.56
C TYR A 87 -7.24 6.58 14.62
N PRO A 88 -7.23 6.32 13.31
CA PRO A 88 -7.92 7.17 12.35
C PRO A 88 -9.41 7.24 12.67
N THR A 89 -10.00 8.41 12.45
CA THR A 89 -11.44 8.61 12.62
C THR A 89 -12.19 7.72 11.62
N ARG A 90 -13.23 7.04 12.11
CA ARG A 90 -14.08 6.23 11.23
C ARG A 90 -14.77 7.10 10.17
N ARG A 91 -14.76 6.61 8.94
CA ARG A 91 -15.43 7.21 7.78
C ARG A 91 -16.34 6.15 7.16
N GLU A 92 -17.47 6.57 6.59
CA GLU A 92 -18.42 5.65 5.93
C GLU A 92 -17.87 5.03 4.64
N ASP A 93 -16.95 5.77 3.97
CA ASP A 93 -16.31 5.37 2.73
C ASP A 93 -15.01 4.57 2.94
N VAL A 94 -14.69 4.20 4.20
CA VAL A 94 -13.45 3.50 4.57
C VAL A 94 -13.76 2.30 5.45
N VAL A 95 -13.22 1.14 5.07
CA VAL A 95 -13.22 -0.07 5.90
C VAL A 95 -12.02 0.00 6.84
N LEU A 96 -12.22 0.59 8.01
CA LEU A 96 -11.17 0.64 9.05
C LEU A 96 -11.04 -0.72 9.72
N ILE A 97 -9.86 -1.33 9.60
CA ILE A 97 -9.51 -2.62 10.18
C ILE A 97 -8.50 -2.41 11.30
N THR A 98 -8.89 -2.79 12.50
CA THR A 98 -8.05 -2.79 13.71
C THR A 98 -8.03 -4.20 14.31
N GLU A 99 -7.20 -4.40 15.33
CA GLU A 99 -7.17 -5.68 16.05
C GLU A 99 -8.54 -6.11 16.61
N ASP A 100 -9.43 -5.15 16.94
CA ASP A 100 -10.78 -5.41 17.46
C ASP A 100 -11.85 -5.59 16.38
N SER A 101 -11.51 -5.32 15.11
CA SER A 101 -12.46 -5.33 14.01
C SER A 101 -11.93 -6.12 12.80
N LEU A 102 -11.29 -7.26 13.07
CA LEU A 102 -10.79 -8.11 12.01
C LEU A 102 -11.94 -8.67 11.16
N PRO A 103 -11.82 -8.66 9.83
CA PRO A 103 -12.80 -9.28 8.96
C PRO A 103 -12.96 -10.79 9.20
N ALA A 104 -14.14 -11.31 8.87
CA ALA A 104 -14.36 -12.75 8.90
C ALA A 104 -13.33 -13.48 8.00
N GLY A 105 -12.81 -14.60 8.49
CA GLY A 105 -11.79 -15.39 7.80
C GLY A 105 -10.35 -14.92 8.03
N TRP A 106 -10.10 -13.87 8.82
CA TRP A 106 -8.74 -13.42 9.16
C TRP A 106 -8.13 -14.17 10.36
N ASN A 107 -8.43 -15.44 10.53
CA ASN A 107 -7.84 -16.33 11.55
C ASN A 107 -6.33 -16.57 11.33
N TRP A 108 -5.80 -16.17 10.20
CA TRP A 108 -4.38 -16.20 9.85
C TRP A 108 -3.61 -15.01 10.42
N PHE A 109 -4.29 -13.91 10.80
CA PHE A 109 -3.64 -12.74 11.36
C PHE A 109 -3.20 -13.00 12.80
N PHE A 110 -2.00 -12.54 13.14
CA PHE A 110 -1.48 -12.56 14.50
C PHE A 110 -0.69 -11.27 14.78
N ARG A 111 -0.74 -10.85 16.02
CA ARG A 111 0.01 -9.68 16.49
C ARG A 111 1.51 -9.88 16.28
N GLY A 112 2.20 -8.84 15.76
CA GLY A 112 3.62 -8.86 15.44
C GLY A 112 3.96 -9.56 14.13
N MET A 113 2.95 -9.85 13.27
CA MET A 113 3.18 -10.28 11.90
C MET A 113 3.98 -9.21 11.14
N GLU A 114 4.93 -9.62 10.31
CA GLU A 114 5.65 -8.69 9.45
C GLU A 114 4.73 -8.16 8.33
N PHE A 115 4.85 -6.88 7.97
CA PHE A 115 3.93 -6.28 7.01
C PHE A 115 4.05 -6.90 5.62
N GLU A 116 5.23 -7.41 5.25
CA GLU A 116 5.43 -8.13 3.99
C GLU A 116 4.63 -9.45 3.96
N GLU A 117 4.55 -10.15 5.10
CA GLU A 117 3.72 -11.35 5.22
C GLU A 117 2.22 -10.98 5.20
N PHE A 118 1.85 -9.92 5.89
CA PHE A 118 0.48 -9.42 5.92
C PHE A 118 -0.07 -9.13 4.51
N ILE A 119 0.71 -8.45 3.66
CA ILE A 119 0.30 -8.14 2.28
C ILE A 119 -0.07 -9.42 1.50
N LEU A 120 0.70 -10.50 1.66
CA LEU A 120 0.45 -11.75 0.95
C LEU A 120 -0.82 -12.44 1.44
N TRP A 121 -1.04 -12.44 2.75
CA TRP A 121 -2.26 -12.99 3.35
C TRP A 121 -3.50 -12.16 3.00
N PHE A 122 -3.38 -10.84 3.01
CA PHE A 122 -4.45 -9.96 2.55
C PHE A 122 -4.79 -10.24 1.08
N ALA A 123 -3.79 -10.35 0.23
CA ALA A 123 -4.00 -10.64 -1.19
C ALA A 123 -4.70 -12.00 -1.42
N LYS A 124 -4.33 -13.01 -0.63
CA LYS A 124 -4.99 -14.32 -0.64
C LYS A 124 -6.45 -14.20 -0.22
N TRP A 125 -6.71 -13.60 0.94
CA TRP A 125 -8.06 -13.38 1.44
C TRP A 125 -8.92 -12.59 0.46
N PHE A 126 -8.38 -11.52 -0.11
CA PHE A 126 -9.07 -10.69 -1.09
C PHE A 126 -9.45 -11.49 -2.34
N ASN A 127 -8.51 -12.28 -2.86
CA ASN A 127 -8.75 -13.14 -4.02
C ASN A 127 -9.82 -14.21 -3.74
N GLU A 128 -9.76 -14.86 -2.57
CA GLU A 128 -10.74 -15.87 -2.16
C GLU A 128 -12.14 -15.27 -1.95
N THR A 129 -12.21 -14.05 -1.41
CA THR A 129 -13.48 -13.36 -1.12
C THR A 129 -14.17 -12.87 -2.40
N HIS A 130 -13.42 -12.36 -3.37
CA HIS A 130 -13.97 -11.77 -4.59
C HIS A 130 -13.97 -12.74 -5.77
N GLY A 131 -13.23 -13.82 -5.67
CA GLY A 131 -13.09 -14.82 -6.74
C GLY A 131 -12.32 -14.32 -7.96
N GLY A 132 -12.11 -15.24 -8.91
CA GLY A 132 -11.45 -14.94 -10.16
C GLY A 132 -9.98 -14.56 -10.02
N LYS A 133 -9.48 -13.79 -10.99
CA LYS A 133 -8.09 -13.35 -11.05
C LYS A 133 -7.95 -11.94 -10.46
N THR A 134 -7.07 -11.78 -9.48
CA THR A 134 -6.78 -10.49 -8.86
C THR A 134 -5.55 -9.84 -9.47
N ALA A 135 -5.63 -8.56 -9.79
CA ALA A 135 -4.48 -7.72 -10.16
C ALA A 135 -4.17 -6.76 -9.01
N ALA A 136 -2.95 -6.81 -8.49
CA ALA A 136 -2.48 -5.94 -7.41
C ALA A 136 -1.48 -4.91 -7.95
N GLY A 137 -1.88 -3.65 -7.99
CA GLY A 137 -1.02 -2.53 -8.40
C GLY A 137 -0.06 -2.15 -7.26
N ILE A 138 1.22 -2.08 -7.56
CA ILE A 138 2.27 -1.70 -6.60
C ILE A 138 3.08 -0.55 -7.19
N GLY A 139 3.04 0.60 -6.51
CA GLY A 139 3.74 1.82 -6.94
C GLY A 139 5.21 1.80 -6.52
N ILE A 140 6.01 0.94 -7.13
CA ILE A 140 7.47 0.91 -6.95
C ILE A 140 8.17 1.16 -8.28
N ARG A 141 9.34 1.80 -8.19
CA ARG A 141 10.22 2.10 -9.33
C ARG A 141 11.54 1.33 -9.21
N ALA A 142 12.13 0.96 -10.35
CA ALA A 142 13.37 0.21 -10.38
C ALA A 142 14.58 1.04 -9.90
N ASP A 143 14.55 2.37 -10.08
CA ASP A 143 15.64 3.26 -9.71
C ASP A 143 15.70 3.62 -8.21
N GLU A 144 14.64 3.36 -7.44
CA GLU A 144 14.60 3.68 -6.01
C GLU A 144 15.60 2.87 -5.17
N SER A 145 15.82 1.61 -5.53
CA SER A 145 16.79 0.76 -4.84
C SER A 145 17.08 -0.53 -5.62
N LEU A 146 18.27 -1.09 -5.37
CA LEU A 146 18.67 -2.37 -5.93
C LEU A 146 17.70 -3.52 -5.59
N ASN A 147 17.08 -3.48 -4.40
CA ASN A 147 16.10 -4.50 -3.99
C ASN A 147 14.82 -4.39 -4.81
N ARG A 148 14.33 -3.18 -5.08
CA ARG A 148 13.14 -2.94 -5.92
C ARG A 148 13.43 -3.33 -7.37
N PHE A 149 14.57 -2.92 -7.90
CA PHE A 149 15.03 -3.36 -9.22
C PHE A 149 15.04 -4.90 -9.33
N ARG A 150 15.69 -5.60 -8.39
CA ARG A 150 15.72 -7.07 -8.36
C ARG A 150 14.32 -7.70 -8.27
N THR A 151 13.41 -7.08 -7.53
CA THR A 151 12.03 -7.57 -7.41
C THR A 151 11.32 -7.55 -8.75
N ILE A 152 11.53 -6.50 -9.54
CA ILE A 152 10.90 -6.31 -10.84
C ILE A 152 11.54 -7.23 -11.89
N ILE A 153 12.88 -7.28 -11.96
CA ILE A 153 13.60 -8.00 -13.05
C ILE A 153 13.79 -9.49 -12.78
N ASN A 154 13.43 -10.02 -11.63
CA ASN A 154 13.67 -11.41 -11.26
C ASN A 154 13.04 -12.37 -12.29
N GLN A 155 13.88 -12.97 -13.13
CA GLN A 155 13.45 -13.87 -14.20
C GLN A 155 12.88 -15.21 -13.73
N LYS A 156 13.09 -15.58 -12.45
CA LYS A 156 12.52 -16.80 -11.86
C LYS A 156 11.04 -16.67 -11.50
N LYS A 157 10.51 -15.47 -11.48
CA LYS A 157 9.08 -15.21 -11.18
C LYS A 157 8.23 -15.38 -12.43
N GLU A 158 7.10 -16.05 -12.28
CA GLU A 158 6.10 -16.16 -13.34
C GLU A 158 5.57 -14.78 -13.72
N ARG A 159 5.40 -14.54 -15.02
CA ARG A 159 4.95 -13.28 -15.59
C ARG A 159 3.58 -13.44 -16.24
N TYR A 160 2.70 -12.47 -16.03
CA TYR A 160 1.44 -12.44 -16.76
C TYR A 160 1.68 -12.14 -18.23
N ARG A 161 1.35 -13.08 -19.11
CA ARG A 161 1.55 -12.94 -20.57
C ARG A 161 2.96 -12.46 -20.97
N ASN A 162 3.98 -12.84 -20.20
CA ASN A 162 5.38 -12.43 -20.38
C ASN A 162 5.65 -10.92 -20.21
N TYR A 163 4.73 -10.13 -19.67
CA TYR A 163 4.99 -8.71 -19.36
C TYR A 163 6.01 -8.59 -18.23
N ALA A 164 7.14 -7.93 -18.49
CA ALA A 164 8.25 -7.76 -17.55
C ALA A 164 7.86 -7.05 -16.25
N TRP A 165 6.86 -6.16 -16.33
CA TRP A 165 6.32 -5.38 -15.22
C TRP A 165 5.25 -6.10 -14.40
N THR A 166 5.18 -7.43 -14.48
CA THR A 166 4.24 -8.24 -13.71
C THR A 166 4.94 -9.39 -12.99
N THR A 167 4.39 -9.83 -11.87
CA THR A 167 4.83 -11.05 -11.17
C THR A 167 3.65 -11.74 -10.53
N ARG A 168 3.66 -13.08 -10.50
CA ARG A 168 2.65 -13.83 -9.74
C ARG A 168 2.96 -13.79 -8.24
N ALA A 169 1.95 -13.60 -7.41
CA ALA A 169 2.10 -13.61 -5.97
C ALA A 169 2.10 -15.06 -5.43
N HIS A 170 2.90 -15.27 -4.37
CA HIS A 170 2.98 -16.55 -3.67
C HIS A 170 2.80 -16.28 -2.18
N CYS A 171 1.90 -17.00 -1.53
CA CYS A 171 1.72 -16.98 -0.09
C CYS A 171 2.25 -18.30 0.50
N LYS A 172 3.40 -18.24 1.18
CA LYS A 172 4.17 -19.44 1.59
C LYS A 172 4.47 -20.34 0.38
N SER A 173 4.00 -21.58 0.38
CA SER A 173 4.13 -22.53 -0.74
C SER A 173 2.99 -22.48 -1.74
N GLU A 174 1.93 -21.68 -1.47
CA GLU A 174 0.78 -21.58 -2.35
C GLU A 174 1.00 -20.55 -3.45
N ILE A 175 0.66 -20.94 -4.67
CA ILE A 175 0.61 -20.05 -5.83
C ILE A 175 -0.79 -19.44 -5.88
N LEU A 176 -0.85 -18.11 -5.74
CA LEU A 176 -2.12 -17.38 -5.78
C LEU A 176 -2.54 -17.04 -7.21
N ASP A 177 -3.85 -16.89 -7.46
CA ASP A 177 -4.30 -16.23 -8.70
C ASP A 177 -4.32 -14.71 -8.55
N VAL A 178 -3.25 -14.20 -7.95
CA VAL A 178 -2.95 -12.80 -7.74
C VAL A 178 -1.73 -12.40 -8.54
N TRP A 179 -1.86 -11.37 -9.34
CA TRP A 179 -0.80 -10.85 -10.19
C TRP A 179 -0.43 -9.43 -9.76
N ASN A 180 0.79 -9.26 -9.27
CA ASN A 180 1.35 -7.94 -9.05
C ASN A 180 1.67 -7.29 -10.39
N PHE A 181 1.37 -6.01 -10.52
CA PHE A 181 1.81 -5.20 -11.65
C PHE A 181 2.44 -3.90 -11.16
N PHE A 182 3.46 -3.46 -11.84
CA PHE A 182 4.31 -2.33 -11.48
C PHE A 182 4.23 -1.26 -12.57
N PRO A 183 3.19 -0.42 -12.61
CA PRO A 183 2.96 0.48 -13.75
C PRO A 183 4.00 1.60 -13.87
N LEU A 184 4.72 1.90 -12.79
CA LEU A 184 5.75 2.95 -12.74
C LEU A 184 7.17 2.37 -12.72
N TYR A 185 7.36 1.09 -13.08
CA TYR A 185 8.61 0.37 -12.84
C TYR A 185 9.84 0.98 -13.51
N ASP A 186 9.69 1.62 -14.66
CA ASP A 186 10.72 2.26 -15.46
C ASP A 186 10.77 3.79 -15.32
N TRP A 187 9.95 4.35 -14.43
CA TRP A 187 9.93 5.78 -14.14
C TRP A 187 11.12 6.22 -13.30
N ARG A 188 11.53 7.47 -13.51
CA ARG A 188 12.49 8.20 -12.69
C ARG A 188 11.76 9.18 -11.79
N THR A 189 12.48 9.75 -10.82
CA THR A 189 11.93 10.78 -9.93
C THR A 189 11.40 12.00 -10.70
N GLU A 190 12.06 12.36 -11.79
CA GLU A 190 11.63 13.47 -12.66
C GLU A 190 10.29 13.17 -13.35
N ASP A 191 10.04 11.91 -13.71
CA ASP A 191 8.77 11.50 -14.33
C ASP A 191 7.61 11.64 -13.35
N ASP A 192 7.83 11.31 -12.06
CA ASP A 192 6.84 11.49 -11.00
C ASP A 192 6.43 12.96 -10.89
N TRP A 193 7.39 13.88 -10.73
CA TRP A 193 7.11 15.30 -10.55
C TRP A 193 6.56 15.96 -11.81
N THR A 194 7.05 15.55 -12.97
CA THR A 194 6.52 16.02 -14.26
C THR A 194 5.05 15.60 -14.41
N THR A 195 4.72 14.38 -14.01
CA THR A 195 3.35 13.86 -14.08
C THR A 195 2.44 14.57 -13.08
N VAL A 196 2.91 14.80 -11.85
CA VAL A 196 2.17 15.61 -10.86
C VAL A 196 1.84 16.98 -11.41
N ALA A 197 2.83 17.70 -11.96
CA ALA A 197 2.63 19.02 -12.51
C ALA A 197 1.72 19.03 -13.75
N LYS A 198 1.88 18.05 -14.65
CA LYS A 198 1.13 17.97 -15.91
C LYS A 198 -0.35 17.66 -15.71
N PHE A 199 -0.68 16.83 -14.75
CA PHE A 199 -2.04 16.35 -14.52
C PHE A 199 -2.68 16.93 -13.25
N ASP A 200 -2.01 17.88 -12.60
CA ASP A 200 -2.48 18.53 -11.36
C ASP A 200 -2.85 17.49 -10.29
N LEU A 201 -1.95 16.51 -10.09
CA LEU A 201 -2.20 15.43 -9.15
C LEU A 201 -1.92 15.86 -7.71
N LEU A 202 -2.70 15.31 -6.78
CA LEU A 202 -2.43 15.45 -5.36
C LEU A 202 -1.09 14.80 -5.01
N PHE A 203 -0.28 15.50 -4.24
CA PHE A 203 0.96 14.97 -3.68
C PHE A 203 1.06 15.32 -2.19
N ASN A 204 1.86 14.56 -1.45
CA ASN A 204 2.02 14.79 -0.02
C ASN A 204 2.81 16.09 0.22
N PRO A 205 2.21 17.11 0.88
CA PRO A 205 2.85 18.41 1.09
C PRO A 205 4.11 18.34 1.97
N ILE A 206 4.38 17.21 2.62
CA ILE A 206 5.62 17.00 3.37
C ILE A 206 6.88 17.16 2.48
N TYR A 207 6.79 16.83 1.20
CA TYR A 207 7.91 17.00 0.27
C TYR A 207 8.25 18.47 0.05
N GLU A 208 7.26 19.36 -0.05
CA GLU A 208 7.51 20.80 -0.10
C GLU A 208 8.11 21.32 1.20
N LEU A 209 7.59 20.86 2.34
CA LEU A 209 8.11 21.25 3.65
C LEU A 209 9.57 20.83 3.80
N MET A 210 9.94 19.62 3.41
CA MET A 210 11.31 19.12 3.43
C MET A 210 12.20 19.93 2.47
N TYR A 211 11.74 20.22 1.26
CA TYR A 211 12.51 20.98 0.28
C TYR A 211 12.78 22.43 0.73
N LYS A 212 11.78 23.09 1.34
CA LYS A 212 11.90 24.47 1.81
C LYS A 212 12.78 24.62 3.06
N ASN A 213 12.95 23.57 3.84
CA ASN A 213 13.73 23.60 5.08
C ASN A 213 15.13 22.97 4.97
N GLY A 214 15.54 22.55 3.78
CA GLY A 214 16.86 21.97 3.50
C GLY A 214 16.93 20.51 3.74
#